data_d3bd546d63f4662e004d9db3cc39254b
#
_entry.id   d3bd546d63f4662e004d9db3cc39254b
#
_cell.length_a   1.000
_cell.length_b   1.000
_cell.length_c   1.000
_cell.angle_alpha   90.00
_cell.angle_beta   90.00
_cell.angle_gamma   90.00
#
_symmetry.space_group_name_H-M   'P 1'
#
loop_
_entity.id
_entity.type
_entity.pdbx_description
1 polymer ?
#
loop_
_entity_poly.entity_id
_entity_poly.type
_entity_poly.pdbx_seq_one_letter_code
_entity_poly.pdbx_strand_id
1 'polypeptide(L)'
;MKNKKKFMILWVLLIAVLFAGSLLTAPPGKTETIQTAMRDAVLHEENQISLFGWKNVNPGLISAMTVSAILLIAAACIRVFVIPKFKVVPGRFQLLLEQAVSLFDGMAKTSSPQRNGFLGAYIFGAGAYIFVGTLFELLGLQAVTTMGRSVTLPAPLSDINGAIALGCLSYLVILSGGIAGNGLKGVGSTLKEFSLPISMSFRLFGALLSGLLVTELVYYYVQLSYVLPVLVGVLFTLLHALIQAYVLTMLTALFYGEVSERPEPASGRA
;
A
#
# COMPACT_ATOMS: atom_id res chain seq x y z
N MET A 1 32.80 -5.70 -19.78
CA MET A 1 32.99 -4.77 -18.65
C MET A 1 33.19 -3.29 -19.07
N LYS A 2 33.83 -3.00 -20.20
CA LYS A 2 34.12 -1.63 -20.68
C LYS A 2 32.85 -0.77 -20.95
N ASN A 3 31.76 -1.39 -21.43
CA ASN A 3 30.50 -0.70 -21.71
C ASN A 3 29.71 -0.31 -20.44
N LYS A 4 29.80 -1.08 -19.34
CA LYS A 4 29.12 -0.75 -18.07
C LYS A 4 29.72 0.49 -17.41
N LYS A 5 31.07 0.64 -17.48
CA LYS A 5 31.75 1.85 -16.95
C LYS A 5 31.37 3.09 -17.75
N LYS A 6 31.35 3.00 -19.09
CA LYS A 6 30.91 4.13 -19.94
C LYS A 6 29.45 4.51 -19.68
N PHE A 7 28.57 3.52 -19.52
CA PHE A 7 27.17 3.74 -19.19
C PHE A 7 27.00 4.45 -17.82
N MET A 8 27.71 3.98 -16.78
CA MET A 8 27.69 4.64 -15.47
C MET A 8 28.21 6.07 -15.53
N ILE A 9 29.30 6.33 -16.25
CA ILE A 9 29.87 7.67 -16.40
C ILE A 9 28.85 8.58 -17.10
N LEU A 10 28.21 8.10 -18.18
CA LEU A 10 27.18 8.86 -18.89
C LEU A 10 26.00 9.23 -17.98
N TRP A 11 25.54 8.29 -17.16
CA TRP A 11 24.46 8.51 -16.19
C TRP A 11 24.84 9.54 -15.11
N VAL A 12 26.04 9.41 -14.54
CA VAL A 12 26.54 10.37 -13.54
C VAL A 12 26.67 11.78 -14.15
N LEU A 13 27.15 11.85 -15.40
CA LEU A 13 27.29 13.13 -16.11
C LEU A 13 25.94 13.74 -16.44
N LEU A 14 24.94 12.93 -16.83
CA LEU A 14 23.57 13.37 -17.05
C LEU A 14 22.95 13.92 -15.75
N ILE A 15 23.11 13.21 -14.64
CA ILE A 15 22.64 13.66 -13.33
C ILE A 15 23.32 14.97 -12.92
N ALA A 16 24.62 15.09 -13.11
CA ALA A 16 25.36 16.32 -12.81
C ALA A 16 24.92 17.51 -13.66
N VAL A 17 24.64 17.29 -14.95
CA VAL A 17 24.11 18.33 -15.85
C VAL A 17 22.71 18.76 -15.46
N LEU A 18 21.83 17.80 -15.13
CA LEU A 18 20.48 18.10 -14.65
C LEU A 18 20.51 18.85 -13.32
N PHE A 19 21.40 18.46 -12.40
CA PHE A 19 21.59 19.14 -11.13
C PHE A 19 22.13 20.58 -11.32
N ALA A 20 23.12 20.78 -12.19
CA ALA A 20 23.62 22.11 -12.52
C ALA A 20 22.53 22.96 -13.18
N GLY A 21 21.72 22.38 -14.08
CA GLY A 21 20.57 23.04 -14.68
C GLY A 21 19.53 23.49 -13.65
N SER A 22 19.30 22.65 -12.61
CA SER A 22 18.37 22.98 -11.53
C SER A 22 18.79 24.19 -10.70
N LEU A 23 20.10 24.36 -10.49
CA LEU A 23 20.64 25.51 -9.75
C LEU A 23 20.53 26.82 -10.53
N LEU A 24 20.47 26.73 -11.85
CA LEU A 24 20.35 27.89 -12.75
C LEU A 24 18.89 28.31 -13.02
N THR A 25 17.93 27.46 -12.71
CA THR A 25 16.50 27.74 -12.91
C THR A 25 15.98 28.61 -11.76
N ALA A 26 15.49 29.80 -12.07
CA ALA A 26 14.84 30.64 -11.08
C ALA A 26 13.57 29.94 -10.57
N PRO A 27 13.30 29.90 -9.25
CA PRO A 27 12.08 29.31 -8.73
C PRO A 27 10.89 30.10 -9.31
N PRO A 28 9.87 29.42 -9.89
CA PRO A 28 8.63 30.08 -10.24
C PRO A 28 8.07 30.71 -8.96
N GLY A 29 7.65 31.96 -9.03
CA GLY A 29 7.00 32.65 -7.91
C GLY A 29 5.73 31.90 -7.53
N LYS A 30 5.82 30.95 -6.62
CA LYS A 30 4.63 30.26 -6.07
C LYS A 30 3.90 31.25 -5.18
N THR A 31 2.65 31.48 -5.50
CA THR A 31 1.74 32.34 -4.73
C THR A 31 1.23 31.67 -3.46
N GLU A 32 1.34 30.34 -3.39
CA GLU A 32 0.85 29.51 -2.26
C GLU A 32 1.98 29.23 -1.27
N THR A 33 1.67 29.30 0.03
CA THR A 33 2.61 28.94 1.07
C THR A 33 2.76 27.42 1.15
N ILE A 34 3.92 26.92 1.63
CA ILE A 34 4.15 25.49 1.80
C ILE A 34 3.10 24.83 2.71
N GLN A 35 2.60 25.58 3.71
CA GLN A 35 1.56 25.10 4.63
C GLN A 35 0.23 24.87 3.90
N THR A 36 -0.16 25.76 3.00
CA THR A 36 -1.38 25.61 2.18
C THR A 36 -1.25 24.44 1.23
N ALA A 37 -0.12 24.28 0.55
CA ALA A 37 0.13 23.16 -0.35
C ALA A 37 0.07 21.80 0.38
N MET A 38 0.74 21.71 1.54
CA MET A 38 0.70 20.49 2.35
C MET A 38 -0.68 20.21 2.95
N ARG A 39 -1.41 21.25 3.36
CA ARG A 39 -2.77 21.09 3.89
C ARG A 39 -3.71 20.55 2.80
N ASP A 40 -3.63 21.08 1.59
CA ASP A 40 -4.47 20.64 0.48
C ASP A 40 -4.13 19.20 0.04
N ALA A 41 -2.85 18.82 0.08
CA ALA A 41 -2.42 17.44 -0.17
C ALA A 41 -3.04 16.43 0.81
N VAL A 42 -3.33 16.86 2.05
CA VAL A 42 -3.94 16.00 3.09
C VAL A 42 -5.46 16.03 3.05
N LEU A 43 -6.06 17.22 2.93
CA LEU A 43 -7.49 17.42 3.07
C LEU A 43 -8.25 17.34 1.75
N HIS A 44 -7.55 17.52 0.61
CA HIS A 44 -8.12 17.53 -0.74
C HIS A 44 -9.32 18.52 -0.89
N GLU A 45 -9.25 19.67 -0.19
CA GLU A 45 -10.34 20.65 -0.20
C GLU A 45 -10.53 21.29 -1.58
N GLU A 46 -9.42 21.60 -2.27
CA GLU A 46 -9.43 22.22 -3.61
C GLU A 46 -9.29 21.20 -4.76
N ASN A 47 -8.77 20.00 -4.47
CA ASN A 47 -8.42 18.98 -5.45
C ASN A 47 -9.51 17.91 -5.65
N GLN A 48 -10.78 18.30 -5.56
CA GLN A 48 -11.91 17.41 -5.77
C GLN A 48 -12.13 17.12 -7.25
N ILE A 49 -12.57 15.89 -7.55
CA ILE A 49 -12.80 15.41 -8.92
C ILE A 49 -14.28 15.13 -9.13
N SER A 50 -14.80 15.42 -10.32
CA SER A 50 -16.16 14.97 -10.69
C SER A 50 -16.09 13.63 -11.40
N LEU A 51 -16.83 12.64 -10.90
CA LEU A 51 -16.89 11.30 -11.48
C LEU A 51 -18.35 10.90 -11.71
N PHE A 52 -18.72 10.58 -12.95
CA PHE A 52 -20.07 10.12 -13.32
C PHE A 52 -21.22 10.97 -12.80
N GLY A 53 -21.05 12.30 -12.76
CA GLY A 53 -22.09 13.23 -12.26
C GLY A 53 -22.05 13.48 -10.75
N TRP A 54 -21.25 12.75 -9.99
CA TRP A 54 -20.99 13.07 -8.58
C TRP A 54 -19.93 14.18 -8.52
N LYS A 55 -20.31 15.28 -7.90
CA LYS A 55 -19.41 16.41 -7.67
C LYS A 55 -18.68 16.18 -6.34
N ASN A 56 -17.42 16.60 -6.28
CA ASN A 56 -16.62 16.59 -5.05
C ASN A 56 -16.21 15.16 -4.58
N VAL A 57 -15.72 14.34 -5.50
CA VAL A 57 -15.17 13.03 -5.16
C VAL A 57 -13.70 13.17 -4.73
N ASN A 58 -13.34 12.51 -3.63
CA ASN A 58 -11.97 12.48 -3.13
C ASN A 58 -11.06 11.71 -4.10
N PRO A 59 -9.90 12.27 -4.50
CA PRO A 59 -8.92 11.59 -5.36
C PRO A 59 -8.47 10.23 -4.82
N GLY A 60 -8.35 10.06 -3.49
CA GLY A 60 -8.01 8.79 -2.86
C GLY A 60 -9.02 7.68 -3.13
N LEU A 61 -10.31 8.00 -3.20
CA LEU A 61 -11.35 7.03 -3.57
C LEU A 61 -11.20 6.56 -5.02
N ILE A 62 -10.87 7.48 -5.93
CA ILE A 62 -10.64 7.14 -7.34
C ILE A 62 -9.43 6.23 -7.48
N SER A 63 -8.35 6.55 -6.76
CA SER A 63 -7.17 5.69 -6.68
C SER A 63 -7.52 4.29 -6.15
N ALA A 64 -8.32 4.21 -5.07
CA ALA A 64 -8.75 2.94 -4.49
C ALA A 64 -9.55 2.09 -5.47
N MET A 65 -10.50 2.69 -6.18
CA MET A 65 -11.28 2.00 -7.21
C MET A 65 -10.40 1.54 -8.37
N THR A 66 -9.49 2.39 -8.83
CA THR A 66 -8.58 2.08 -9.95
C THR A 66 -7.65 0.92 -9.58
N VAL A 67 -7.00 0.97 -8.42
CA VAL A 67 -6.11 -0.09 -7.94
C VAL A 67 -6.88 -1.40 -7.75
N SER A 68 -8.07 -1.34 -7.17
CA SER A 68 -8.93 -2.53 -7.00
C SER A 68 -9.30 -3.15 -8.35
N ALA A 69 -9.67 -2.32 -9.32
CA ALA A 69 -9.98 -2.80 -10.68
C ALA A 69 -8.75 -3.44 -11.35
N ILE A 70 -7.58 -2.81 -11.25
CA ILE A 70 -6.33 -3.36 -11.80
C ILE A 70 -6.02 -4.72 -11.17
N LEU A 71 -6.12 -4.86 -9.85
CA LEU A 71 -5.85 -6.11 -9.16
C LEU A 71 -6.86 -7.20 -9.52
N LEU A 72 -8.15 -6.87 -9.60
CA LEU A 72 -9.19 -7.82 -10.01
C LEU A 72 -9.00 -8.29 -11.45
N ILE A 73 -8.71 -7.37 -12.38
CA ILE A 73 -8.42 -7.72 -13.78
C ILE A 73 -7.17 -8.60 -13.86
N ALA A 74 -6.10 -8.23 -13.16
CA ALA A 74 -4.87 -9.01 -13.10
C ALA A 74 -5.12 -10.42 -12.54
N ALA A 75 -5.88 -10.53 -11.45
CA ALA A 75 -6.24 -11.82 -10.86
C ALA A 75 -7.09 -12.66 -11.82
N ALA A 76 -8.07 -12.06 -12.50
CA ALA A 76 -8.87 -12.75 -13.52
C ALA A 76 -8.01 -13.22 -14.69
N CYS A 77 -7.12 -12.37 -15.21
CA CYS A 77 -6.18 -12.74 -16.26
C CYS A 77 -5.25 -13.89 -15.84
N ILE A 78 -4.70 -13.82 -14.63
CA ILE A 78 -3.85 -14.90 -14.09
C ILE A 78 -4.67 -16.19 -13.98
N ARG A 79 -5.88 -16.11 -13.45
CA ARG A 79 -6.76 -17.28 -13.30
C ARG A 79 -7.11 -17.95 -14.63
N VAL A 80 -7.44 -17.14 -15.65
CA VAL A 80 -7.93 -17.67 -16.94
C VAL A 80 -6.80 -18.06 -17.89
N PHE A 81 -5.73 -17.27 -17.96
CA PHE A 81 -4.71 -17.45 -19.01
C PHE A 81 -3.39 -18.04 -18.47
N VAL A 82 -3.06 -17.87 -17.20
CA VAL A 82 -1.75 -18.24 -16.66
C VAL A 82 -1.83 -19.57 -15.91
N ILE A 83 -2.74 -19.71 -14.95
CA ILE A 83 -2.86 -20.92 -14.13
C ILE A 83 -3.06 -22.19 -14.97
N PRO A 84 -3.88 -22.20 -16.06
CA PRO A 84 -4.02 -23.40 -16.88
C PRO A 84 -2.74 -23.86 -17.60
N LYS A 85 -1.74 -22.98 -17.69
CA LYS A 85 -0.43 -23.26 -18.33
C LYS A 85 0.66 -23.64 -17.34
N PHE A 86 0.34 -23.80 -16.07
CA PHE A 86 1.30 -24.19 -15.04
C PHE A 86 1.82 -25.60 -15.30
N LYS A 87 3.12 -25.77 -15.11
CA LYS A 87 3.85 -27.03 -15.35
C LYS A 87 4.42 -27.55 -14.04
N VAL A 88 4.70 -28.85 -13.99
CA VAL A 88 5.36 -29.51 -12.85
C VAL A 88 6.76 -28.90 -12.59
N VAL A 89 7.49 -28.56 -13.66
CA VAL A 89 8.72 -27.77 -13.56
C VAL A 89 8.35 -26.31 -13.81
N PRO A 90 8.35 -25.46 -12.76
CA PRO A 90 7.84 -24.10 -12.84
C PRO A 90 8.74 -23.20 -13.68
N GLY A 91 8.14 -22.41 -14.56
CA GLY A 91 8.83 -21.28 -15.20
C GLY A 91 9.07 -20.13 -14.20
N ARG A 92 9.91 -19.14 -14.58
CA ARG A 92 10.26 -18.01 -13.71
C ARG A 92 9.05 -17.24 -13.16
N PHE A 93 8.06 -17.00 -14.01
CA PHE A 93 6.84 -16.27 -13.60
C PHE A 93 5.96 -17.13 -12.67
N GLN A 94 5.79 -18.43 -12.98
CA GLN A 94 5.08 -19.37 -12.13
C GLN A 94 5.75 -19.47 -10.75
N LEU A 95 7.08 -19.60 -10.72
CA LEU A 95 7.84 -19.66 -9.47
C LEU A 95 7.66 -18.42 -8.61
N LEU A 96 7.66 -17.21 -9.22
CA LEU A 96 7.43 -15.95 -8.51
C LEU A 96 6.02 -15.92 -7.88
N LEU A 97 4.99 -16.30 -8.63
CA LEU A 97 3.62 -16.36 -8.12
C LEU A 97 3.47 -17.39 -6.99
N GLU A 98 4.03 -18.59 -7.18
CA GLU A 98 4.00 -19.64 -6.18
C GLU A 98 4.72 -19.23 -4.90
N GLN A 99 5.89 -18.58 -5.01
CA GLN A 99 6.63 -18.07 -3.84
C GLN A 99 5.86 -16.97 -3.12
N ALA A 100 5.25 -16.03 -3.87
CA ALA A 100 4.44 -14.98 -3.25
C ALA A 100 3.25 -15.57 -2.48
N VAL A 101 2.50 -16.50 -3.10
CA VAL A 101 1.37 -17.16 -2.42
C VAL A 101 1.86 -17.98 -1.23
N SER A 102 2.95 -18.75 -1.39
CA SER A 102 3.50 -19.59 -0.33
C SER A 102 3.99 -18.80 0.88
N LEU A 103 4.50 -17.57 0.66
CA LEU A 103 4.91 -16.68 1.75
C LEU A 103 3.72 -16.38 2.67
N PHE A 104 2.60 -15.93 2.11
CA PHE A 104 1.41 -15.58 2.89
C PHE A 104 0.67 -16.80 3.45
N ASP A 105 0.61 -17.88 2.68
CA ASP A 105 0.05 -19.16 3.16
C ASP A 105 0.87 -19.72 4.31
N GLY A 106 2.20 -19.63 4.24
CA GLY A 106 3.11 -19.99 5.33
C GLY A 106 2.86 -19.16 6.59
N MET A 107 2.70 -17.84 6.45
CA MET A 107 2.35 -16.94 7.56
C MET A 107 1.01 -17.33 8.19
N ALA A 108 -0.01 -17.61 7.38
CA ALA A 108 -1.32 -18.04 7.86
C ALA A 108 -1.24 -19.38 8.63
N LYS A 109 -0.53 -20.35 8.09
CA LYS A 109 -0.36 -21.67 8.70
C LYS A 109 0.44 -21.61 10.01
N THR A 110 1.44 -20.75 10.08
CA THR A 110 2.23 -20.57 11.30
C THR A 110 1.42 -19.90 12.39
N SER A 111 0.60 -18.90 12.04
CA SER A 111 -0.19 -18.12 13.00
C SER A 111 -1.45 -18.87 13.44
N SER A 112 -2.11 -19.59 12.54
CA SER A 112 -3.32 -20.37 12.82
C SER A 112 -3.27 -21.75 12.14
N PRO A 113 -2.62 -22.75 12.76
CA PRO A 113 -2.44 -24.08 12.18
C PRO A 113 -3.75 -24.79 11.86
N GLN A 114 -4.78 -24.59 12.68
CA GLN A 114 -6.06 -25.32 12.56
C GLN A 114 -7.08 -24.61 11.66
N ARG A 115 -6.98 -23.28 11.47
CA ARG A 115 -8.03 -22.46 10.84
C ARG A 115 -7.49 -21.40 9.89
N ASN A 116 -6.61 -21.79 8.97
CA ASN A 116 -5.91 -20.88 8.07
C ASN A 116 -6.53 -20.74 6.67
N GLY A 117 -7.56 -21.50 6.30
CA GLY A 117 -8.02 -21.60 4.92
C GLY A 117 -8.45 -20.28 4.28
N PHE A 118 -9.15 -19.42 5.02
CA PHE A 118 -9.53 -18.08 4.54
C PHE A 118 -8.42 -17.03 4.80
N LEU A 119 -7.69 -17.21 5.91
CA LEU A 119 -6.70 -16.24 6.37
C LEU A 119 -5.60 -16.01 5.31
N GLY A 120 -5.04 -17.08 4.74
CA GLY A 120 -3.99 -16.99 3.72
C GLY A 120 -4.42 -16.20 2.49
N ALA A 121 -5.64 -16.44 2.01
CA ALA A 121 -6.20 -15.69 0.88
C ALA A 121 -6.41 -14.20 1.22
N TYR A 122 -6.93 -13.92 2.42
CA TYR A 122 -7.16 -12.55 2.85
C TYR A 122 -5.86 -11.76 2.98
N ILE A 123 -4.86 -12.27 3.71
CA ILE A 123 -3.60 -11.55 3.93
C ILE A 123 -2.82 -11.39 2.63
N PHE A 124 -2.90 -12.36 1.70
CA PHE A 124 -2.34 -12.19 0.36
C PHE A 124 -3.02 -11.04 -0.39
N GLY A 125 -4.35 -11.00 -0.41
CA GLY A 125 -5.12 -9.94 -1.06
C GLY A 125 -4.85 -8.55 -0.45
N ALA A 126 -4.86 -8.45 0.87
CA ALA A 126 -4.56 -7.22 1.59
C ALA A 126 -3.11 -6.76 1.36
N GLY A 127 -2.15 -7.68 1.43
CA GLY A 127 -0.74 -7.39 1.15
C GLY A 127 -0.52 -6.91 -0.29
N ALA A 128 -1.14 -7.57 -1.26
CA ALA A 128 -1.08 -7.16 -2.67
C ALA A 128 -1.72 -5.77 -2.88
N TYR A 129 -2.86 -5.50 -2.23
CA TYR A 129 -3.52 -4.20 -2.30
C TYR A 129 -2.66 -3.08 -1.72
N ILE A 130 -2.06 -3.28 -0.55
CA ILE A 130 -1.17 -2.30 0.07
C ILE A 130 0.06 -2.07 -0.82
N PHE A 131 0.69 -3.15 -1.27
CA PHE A 131 1.91 -3.07 -2.07
C PHE A 131 1.67 -2.36 -3.40
N VAL A 132 0.70 -2.82 -4.19
CA VAL A 132 0.38 -2.23 -5.49
C VAL A 132 -0.21 -0.83 -5.33
N GLY A 133 -1.08 -0.62 -4.34
CA GLY A 133 -1.67 0.68 -4.04
C GLY A 133 -0.64 1.74 -3.65
N THR A 134 0.39 1.34 -2.90
CA THR A 134 1.49 2.25 -2.56
C THR A 134 2.35 2.56 -3.78
N LEU A 135 2.66 1.53 -4.60
CA LEU A 135 3.43 1.74 -5.84
C LEU A 135 2.66 2.54 -6.90
N PHE A 136 1.32 2.58 -6.80
CA PHE A 136 0.47 3.34 -7.72
C PHE A 136 0.83 4.83 -7.76
N GLU A 137 1.24 5.39 -6.63
CA GLU A 137 1.72 6.77 -6.53
C GLU A 137 2.93 7.04 -7.45
N LEU A 138 3.83 6.06 -7.61
CA LEU A 138 5.01 6.19 -8.48
C LEU A 138 4.65 6.29 -9.98
N LEU A 139 3.47 5.82 -10.38
CA LEU A 139 3.01 5.92 -11.76
C LEU A 139 2.66 7.36 -12.15
N GLY A 140 2.46 8.25 -11.17
CA GLY A 140 2.17 9.66 -11.42
C GLY A 140 0.92 9.87 -12.27
N LEU A 141 -0.09 9.01 -12.15
CA LEU A 141 -1.34 9.14 -12.91
C LEU A 141 -2.04 10.42 -12.51
N GLN A 142 -2.45 11.19 -13.52
CA GLN A 142 -3.08 12.48 -13.31
C GLN A 142 -4.58 12.39 -13.60
N ALA A 143 -5.35 13.10 -12.78
CA ALA A 143 -6.76 13.31 -12.99
C ALA A 143 -7.05 14.82 -13.11
N VAL A 144 -8.16 15.17 -13.75
CA VAL A 144 -8.57 16.56 -13.90
C VAL A 144 -9.60 16.87 -12.81
N THR A 145 -9.32 17.91 -12.02
CA THR A 145 -10.22 18.39 -10.99
C THR A 145 -11.47 19.08 -11.58
N THR A 146 -12.48 19.27 -10.76
CA THR A 146 -13.69 20.04 -11.13
C THR A 146 -13.38 21.47 -11.56
N MET A 147 -12.24 22.02 -11.15
CA MET A 147 -11.74 23.35 -11.53
C MET A 147 -10.85 23.34 -12.78
N GLY A 148 -10.70 22.17 -13.46
CA GLY A 148 -9.87 22.05 -14.66
C GLY A 148 -8.37 21.98 -14.38
N ARG A 149 -7.94 21.83 -13.13
CA ARG A 149 -6.52 21.64 -12.77
C ARG A 149 -6.15 20.17 -12.84
N SER A 150 -4.94 19.85 -13.23
CA SER A 150 -4.41 18.50 -13.20
C SER A 150 -3.85 18.19 -11.80
N VAL A 151 -4.26 17.07 -11.23
CA VAL A 151 -3.81 16.58 -9.91
C VAL A 151 -3.30 15.16 -10.06
N THR A 152 -2.18 14.86 -9.44
CA THR A 152 -1.66 13.50 -9.34
C THR A 152 -2.52 12.69 -8.39
N LEU A 153 -2.90 11.49 -8.81
CA LEU A 153 -3.66 10.57 -7.97
C LEU A 153 -2.76 10.02 -6.84
N PRO A 154 -3.13 10.24 -5.57
CA PRO A 154 -2.35 9.76 -4.42
C PRO A 154 -2.47 8.25 -4.25
N ALA A 155 -1.63 7.65 -3.41
CA ALA A 155 -1.81 6.27 -2.98
C ALA A 155 -3.18 6.10 -2.27
N PRO A 156 -3.94 5.01 -2.52
CA PRO A 156 -5.27 4.81 -1.91
C PRO A 156 -5.32 4.90 -0.39
N LEU A 157 -4.24 4.47 0.27
CA LEU A 157 -4.15 4.40 1.73
C LEU A 157 -3.47 5.63 2.36
N SER A 158 -3.04 6.62 1.56
CA SER A 158 -2.68 7.95 2.05
C SER A 158 -3.92 8.78 2.43
N ASP A 159 -5.11 8.34 2.00
CA ASP A 159 -6.38 8.85 2.51
C ASP A 159 -6.76 8.12 3.80
N ILE A 160 -7.15 8.90 4.81
CA ILE A 160 -7.52 8.37 6.13
C ILE A 160 -8.71 7.41 6.06
N ASN A 161 -9.68 7.68 5.19
CA ASN A 161 -10.86 6.83 5.03
C ASN A 161 -10.49 5.46 4.45
N GLY A 162 -9.58 5.42 3.47
CA GLY A 162 -9.05 4.19 2.90
C GLY A 162 -8.29 3.36 3.95
N ALA A 163 -7.44 4.01 4.74
CA ALA A 163 -6.70 3.36 5.81
C ALA A 163 -7.60 2.82 6.92
N ILE A 164 -8.63 3.59 7.34
CA ILE A 164 -9.63 3.13 8.31
C ILE A 164 -10.43 1.96 7.75
N ALA A 165 -10.86 2.02 6.50
CA ALA A 165 -11.61 0.93 5.87
C ALA A 165 -10.83 -0.38 5.87
N LEU A 166 -9.54 -0.35 5.48
CA LEU A 166 -8.70 -1.54 5.47
C LEU A 166 -8.38 -2.04 6.89
N GLY A 167 -8.10 -1.15 7.84
CA GLY A 167 -7.89 -1.49 9.24
C GLY A 167 -9.12 -2.15 9.87
N CYS A 168 -10.31 -1.58 9.64
CA CYS A 168 -11.58 -2.17 10.09
C CYS A 168 -11.86 -3.51 9.41
N LEU A 169 -11.60 -3.63 8.10
CA LEU A 169 -11.76 -4.89 7.38
C LEU A 169 -10.86 -5.99 7.97
N SER A 170 -9.60 -5.67 8.24
CA SER A 170 -8.66 -6.59 8.89
C SER A 170 -9.15 -7.02 10.28
N TYR A 171 -9.69 -6.08 11.04
CA TYR A 171 -10.28 -6.38 12.35
C TYR A 171 -11.54 -7.28 12.25
N LEU A 172 -12.39 -7.07 11.24
CA LEU A 172 -13.55 -7.94 10.99
C LEU A 172 -13.12 -9.37 10.64
N VAL A 173 -12.00 -9.51 9.91
CA VAL A 173 -11.41 -10.83 9.64
C VAL A 173 -10.92 -11.49 10.94
N ILE A 174 -10.22 -10.75 11.80
CA ILE A 174 -9.79 -11.25 13.13
C ILE A 174 -11.01 -11.67 13.95
N LEU A 175 -12.06 -10.82 13.98
CA LEU A 175 -13.30 -11.13 14.68
C LEU A 175 -13.98 -12.41 14.15
N SER A 176 -13.98 -12.61 12.83
CA SER A 176 -14.50 -13.82 12.21
C SER A 176 -13.75 -15.08 12.66
N GLY A 177 -12.43 -14.97 12.81
CA GLY A 177 -11.58 -16.02 13.38
C GLY A 177 -11.95 -16.34 14.82
N GLY A 178 -12.15 -15.32 15.65
CA GLY A 178 -12.61 -15.47 17.04
C GLY A 178 -13.96 -16.17 17.15
N ILE A 179 -14.93 -15.78 16.30
CA ILE A 179 -16.26 -16.42 16.24
C ILE A 179 -16.12 -17.90 15.84
N ALA A 180 -15.37 -18.17 14.78
CA ALA A 180 -15.17 -19.52 14.26
C ALA A 180 -14.42 -20.43 15.26
N GLY A 181 -13.48 -19.86 16.04
CA GLY A 181 -12.68 -20.58 17.03
C GLY A 181 -13.42 -20.86 18.33
N ASN A 182 -13.88 -19.82 18.96
CA ASN A 182 -14.35 -19.82 20.35
C ASN A 182 -15.79 -19.32 20.52
N GLY A 183 -16.55 -19.12 19.43
CA GLY A 183 -17.94 -18.66 19.47
C GLY A 183 -18.06 -17.29 20.16
N LEU A 184 -19.09 -17.15 21.03
CA LEU A 184 -19.33 -15.88 21.74
C LEU A 184 -18.19 -15.45 22.68
N LYS A 185 -17.44 -16.42 23.23
CA LYS A 185 -16.23 -16.09 24.02
C LYS A 185 -15.13 -15.49 23.18
N GLY A 186 -14.99 -15.96 21.94
CA GLY A 186 -14.07 -15.40 20.97
C GLY A 186 -14.40 -13.95 20.59
N VAL A 187 -15.69 -13.61 20.48
CA VAL A 187 -16.13 -12.22 20.29
C VAL A 187 -15.67 -11.34 21.45
N GLY A 188 -15.90 -11.78 22.69
CA GLY A 188 -15.46 -11.05 23.88
C GLY A 188 -13.94 -10.88 23.95
N SER A 189 -13.16 -11.90 23.54
CA SER A 189 -11.71 -11.81 23.45
C SER A 189 -11.26 -10.81 22.41
N THR A 190 -11.82 -10.86 21.20
CA THR A 190 -11.48 -9.91 20.11
C THR A 190 -11.87 -8.48 20.46
N LEU A 191 -13.01 -8.26 21.12
CA LEU A 191 -13.45 -6.92 21.54
C LEU A 191 -12.55 -6.27 22.58
N LYS A 192 -11.80 -7.06 23.38
CA LYS A 192 -10.78 -6.49 24.29
C LYS A 192 -9.66 -5.81 23.50
N GLU A 193 -9.38 -6.29 22.31
CA GLU A 193 -8.37 -5.74 21.40
C GLU A 193 -8.93 -4.62 20.48
N PHE A 194 -9.88 -3.85 21.01
CA PHE A 194 -10.52 -2.73 20.29
C PHE A 194 -9.52 -1.69 19.75
N SER A 195 -8.33 -1.59 20.34
CA SER A 195 -7.27 -0.70 19.88
C SER A 195 -6.64 -1.12 18.54
N LEU A 196 -6.80 -2.38 18.13
CA LEU A 196 -6.18 -2.91 16.91
C LEU A 196 -6.59 -2.19 15.63
N PRO A 197 -7.89 -2.02 15.30
CA PRO A 197 -8.29 -1.34 14.07
C PRO A 197 -7.78 0.10 14.04
N ILE A 198 -7.77 0.78 15.17
CA ILE A 198 -7.25 2.14 15.31
C ILE A 198 -5.75 2.14 15.02
N SER A 199 -4.99 1.29 15.71
CA SER A 199 -3.54 1.19 15.54
C SER A 199 -3.13 0.82 14.11
N MET A 200 -3.84 -0.13 13.48
CA MET A 200 -3.58 -0.53 12.10
C MET A 200 -3.85 0.62 11.11
N SER A 201 -4.99 1.31 11.27
CA SER A 201 -5.38 2.44 10.42
C SER A 201 -4.38 3.59 10.50
N PHE A 202 -4.02 4.02 11.72
CA PHE A 202 -3.06 5.11 11.90
C PHE A 202 -1.65 4.75 11.42
N ARG A 203 -1.25 3.50 11.52
CA ARG A 203 0.04 3.04 11.00
C ARG A 203 0.09 3.13 9.48
N LEU A 204 -0.96 2.63 8.80
CA LEU A 204 -1.06 2.71 7.34
C LEU A 204 -1.09 4.15 6.87
N PHE A 205 -2.02 4.94 7.41
CA PHE A 205 -2.18 6.35 7.06
C PHE A 205 -0.92 7.15 7.34
N GLY A 206 -0.36 7.05 8.54
CA GLY A 206 0.80 7.85 8.96
C GLY A 206 2.05 7.57 8.12
N ALA A 207 2.30 6.31 7.76
CA ALA A 207 3.44 5.96 6.93
C ALA A 207 3.31 6.52 5.50
N LEU A 208 2.14 6.35 4.87
CA LEU A 208 1.91 6.81 3.50
C LEU A 208 1.76 8.32 3.42
N LEU A 209 1.10 8.93 4.41
CA LEU A 209 1.02 10.38 4.51
C LEU A 209 2.39 11.03 4.64
N SER A 210 3.28 10.45 5.44
CA SER A 210 4.65 10.99 5.55
C SER A 210 5.41 10.94 4.22
N GLY A 211 5.24 9.86 3.44
CA GLY A 211 5.80 9.74 2.10
C GLY A 211 5.25 10.80 1.14
N LEU A 212 3.92 10.96 1.12
CA LEU A 212 3.24 11.97 0.32
C LEU A 212 3.75 13.40 0.65
N LEU A 213 3.81 13.75 1.94
CA LEU A 213 4.26 15.08 2.36
C LEU A 213 5.73 15.35 2.02
N VAL A 214 6.61 14.34 2.12
CA VAL A 214 8.01 14.48 1.70
C VAL A 214 8.10 14.67 0.18
N THR A 215 7.30 13.96 -0.59
CA THR A 215 7.23 14.11 -2.05
C THR A 215 6.73 15.50 -2.44
N GLU A 216 5.66 15.99 -1.83
CA GLU A 216 5.13 17.35 -2.03
C GLU A 216 6.16 18.43 -1.64
N LEU A 217 6.87 18.24 -0.53
CA LEU A 217 7.95 19.15 -0.10
C LEU A 217 9.05 19.24 -1.15
N VAL A 218 9.47 18.11 -1.71
CA VAL A 218 10.53 18.06 -2.73
C VAL A 218 10.06 18.73 -4.02
N TYR A 219 8.81 18.54 -4.43
CA TYR A 219 8.25 19.21 -5.60
C TYR A 219 7.96 20.69 -5.37
N TYR A 220 7.75 21.10 -4.13
CA TYR A 220 7.56 22.51 -3.80
C TYR A 220 8.82 23.33 -4.10
N TYR A 221 10.00 22.80 -3.80
CA TYR A 221 11.27 23.45 -4.09
C TYR A 221 11.78 22.99 -5.46
N VAL A 222 11.68 23.87 -6.47
CA VAL A 222 12.11 23.57 -7.85
C VAL A 222 13.54 23.06 -7.93
N GLN A 223 14.44 23.59 -7.11
CA GLN A 223 15.85 23.17 -7.05
C GLN A 223 16.01 21.71 -6.62
N LEU A 224 15.10 21.17 -5.81
CA LEU A 224 15.11 19.79 -5.35
C LEU A 224 14.38 18.85 -6.33
N SER A 225 13.55 19.39 -7.24
CA SER A 225 12.64 18.62 -8.08
C SER A 225 13.30 17.80 -9.20
N TYR A 226 14.59 18.00 -9.49
CA TYR A 226 15.24 17.35 -10.62
C TYR A 226 15.79 15.95 -10.34
N VAL A 227 16.34 15.70 -9.16
CA VAL A 227 16.98 14.41 -8.82
C VAL A 227 16.34 13.77 -7.59
N LEU A 228 16.02 14.57 -6.58
CA LEU A 228 15.48 14.11 -5.31
C LEU A 228 14.14 13.34 -5.42
N PRO A 229 13.17 13.71 -6.29
CA PRO A 229 11.92 12.97 -6.38
C PRO A 229 12.11 11.51 -6.75
N VAL A 230 13.05 11.21 -7.65
CA VAL A 230 13.33 9.82 -8.04
C VAL A 230 13.91 9.04 -6.86
N LEU A 231 14.83 9.64 -6.13
CA LEU A 231 15.48 9.01 -4.99
C LEU A 231 14.50 8.84 -3.82
N VAL A 232 13.72 9.86 -3.50
CA VAL A 232 12.67 9.84 -2.49
C VAL A 232 11.56 8.86 -2.90
N GLY A 233 11.04 8.94 -4.12
CA GLY A 233 10.00 8.06 -4.62
C GLY A 233 10.43 6.59 -4.55
N VAL A 234 11.60 6.25 -5.08
CA VAL A 234 12.05 4.84 -5.06
C VAL A 234 12.35 4.35 -3.64
N LEU A 235 13.09 5.13 -2.83
CA LEU A 235 13.47 4.68 -1.50
C LEU A 235 12.29 4.66 -0.53
N PHE A 236 11.54 5.78 -0.45
CA PHE A 236 10.43 5.86 0.50
C PHE A 236 9.25 5.01 0.07
N THR A 237 8.78 5.16 -1.18
CA THR A 237 7.57 4.47 -1.61
C THR A 237 7.77 2.95 -1.68
N LEU A 238 8.90 2.47 -2.23
CA LEU A 238 9.16 1.04 -2.30
C LEU A 238 9.36 0.42 -0.91
N LEU A 239 10.14 1.11 -0.04
CA LEU A 239 10.38 0.64 1.31
C LEU A 239 9.08 0.62 2.13
N HIS A 240 8.27 1.69 2.05
CA HIS A 240 6.97 1.75 2.70
C HIS A 240 6.02 0.69 2.17
N ALA A 241 5.94 0.47 0.84
CA ALA A 241 5.12 -0.55 0.24
C ALA A 241 5.42 -1.94 0.82
N LEU A 242 6.70 -2.30 0.90
CA LEU A 242 7.13 -3.59 1.44
C LEU A 242 6.84 -3.72 2.93
N ILE A 243 7.25 -2.71 3.72
CA ILE A 243 7.10 -2.74 5.18
C ILE A 243 5.62 -2.77 5.56
N GLN A 244 4.79 -1.90 4.97
CA GLN A 244 3.38 -1.81 5.35
C GLN A 244 2.60 -3.06 4.93
N ALA A 245 2.86 -3.60 3.73
CA ALA A 245 2.26 -4.86 3.29
C ALA A 245 2.61 -5.99 4.26
N TYR A 246 3.89 -6.13 4.63
CA TYR A 246 4.33 -7.16 5.55
C TYR A 246 3.76 -6.97 6.96
N VAL A 247 3.86 -5.77 7.52
CA VAL A 247 3.44 -5.50 8.91
C VAL A 247 1.94 -5.70 9.10
N LEU A 248 1.08 -5.18 8.20
CA LEU A 248 -0.36 -5.35 8.34
C LEU A 248 -0.75 -6.83 8.23
N THR A 249 -0.21 -7.54 7.25
CA THR A 249 -0.53 -8.95 7.01
C THR A 249 -0.05 -9.84 8.15
N MET A 250 1.17 -9.58 8.66
CA MET A 250 1.74 -10.30 9.81
C MET A 250 0.91 -10.07 11.07
N LEU A 251 0.53 -8.81 11.37
CA LEU A 251 -0.30 -8.52 12.54
C LEU A 251 -1.69 -9.13 12.43
N THR A 252 -2.32 -9.05 11.25
CA THR A 252 -3.62 -9.67 11.03
C THR A 252 -3.55 -11.18 11.23
N ALA A 253 -2.51 -11.83 10.71
CA ALA A 253 -2.31 -13.26 10.89
C ALA A 253 -2.10 -13.64 12.37
N LEU A 254 -1.25 -12.89 13.07
CA LEU A 254 -0.93 -13.13 14.47
C LEU A 254 -2.17 -13.02 15.36
N PHE A 255 -2.90 -11.90 15.26
CA PHE A 255 -4.11 -11.70 16.09
C PHE A 255 -5.26 -12.63 15.69
N TYR A 256 -5.38 -12.96 14.40
CA TYR A 256 -6.33 -13.99 13.99
C TYR A 256 -6.01 -15.33 14.64
N GLY A 257 -4.74 -15.74 14.66
CA GLY A 257 -4.29 -16.96 15.34
C GLY A 257 -4.61 -16.93 16.83
N GLU A 258 -4.28 -15.84 17.51
CA GLU A 258 -4.51 -15.66 18.94
C GLU A 258 -5.98 -15.84 19.36
N VAL A 259 -6.91 -15.30 18.56
CA VAL A 259 -8.35 -15.38 18.90
C VAL A 259 -9.04 -16.64 18.36
N SER A 260 -8.49 -17.27 17.31
CA SER A 260 -9.09 -18.44 16.66
C SER A 260 -8.64 -19.79 17.23
N GLU A 261 -7.43 -19.85 17.76
CA GLU A 261 -6.91 -21.08 18.35
C GLU A 261 -7.53 -21.31 19.74
N ARG A 262 -7.84 -22.57 20.04
CA ARG A 262 -8.33 -22.93 21.38
C ARG A 262 -7.15 -22.96 22.34
N PRO A 263 -7.31 -22.45 23.58
CA PRO A 263 -6.32 -22.68 24.61
C PRO A 263 -6.10 -24.19 24.74
N GLU A 264 -4.87 -24.65 24.66
CA GLU A 264 -4.57 -26.03 25.00
C GLU A 264 -5.11 -26.30 26.40
N PRO A 265 -5.88 -27.40 26.58
CA PRO A 265 -6.29 -27.82 27.93
C PRO A 265 -4.99 -27.98 28.72
N ALA A 266 -4.87 -27.26 29.84
CA ALA A 266 -3.72 -27.35 30.72
C ALA A 266 -3.48 -28.83 30.98
N SER A 267 -2.46 -29.43 30.31
CA SER A 267 -2.05 -30.78 30.50
C SER A 267 -1.70 -30.89 31.97
N GLY A 268 -2.53 -31.64 32.71
CA GLY A 268 -2.43 -31.78 34.13
C GLY A 268 -1.00 -32.09 34.55
N ARG A 269 -0.45 -31.18 35.34
CA ARG A 269 0.64 -31.53 36.24
C ARG A 269 0.02 -32.49 37.28
N ALA A 270 0.09 -33.78 36.99
CA ALA A 270 -0.04 -34.81 38.00
C ALA A 270 1.30 -35.01 38.70
#